data_8f0cd26642c2760f209af141d0837196
#
_entry.id   8f0cd26642c2760f209af141d0837196
#
_cell.length_a   1.000
_cell.length_b   1.000
_cell.length_c   1.000
_cell.angle_alpha   90.00
_cell.angle_beta   90.00
_cell.angle_gamma   90.00
#
_symmetry.space_group_name_H-M   'P 1'
#
loop_
_entity.id
_entity.type
_entity.pdbx_description
1 polymer ?
#
loop_
_entity_poly.entity_id
_entity_poly.type
_entity_poly.pdbx_seq_one_letter_code
_entity_poly.pdbx_strand_id
1 'polypeptide(L)'
;MIRLLHLSDPHFGTEQPEVMAALLAFAAERRPDLTLLTGDITQRARAEQFRRARAFADQLPAPVLSVPGNHDLPLFNLVGRLFNPYGHYRNHISNELEPVYESSRLLVIGVNSTRPQRHKNGELSERQIERVSRLLRSARSDQLRIVIQHHPVRAIEASDKANLLINHERIVPRWIDAGMDLL
;
A
#
# COMPACT_ATOMS: atom_id res chain seq x y z
N MET A 1 0.42 -21.80 -10.19
CA MET A 1 0.52 -20.38 -10.60
C MET A 1 0.00 -19.56 -9.42
N ILE A 2 0.63 -18.43 -9.07
CA ILE A 2 0.13 -17.48 -8.06
C ILE A 2 -0.54 -16.33 -8.82
N ARG A 3 -1.71 -15.91 -8.37
CA ARG A 3 -2.42 -14.76 -8.92
C ARG A 3 -2.50 -13.65 -7.87
N LEU A 4 -2.02 -12.48 -8.22
CA LEU A 4 -2.11 -11.28 -7.39
C LEU A 4 -3.09 -10.30 -8.03
N LEU A 5 -3.98 -9.74 -7.23
CA LEU A 5 -4.79 -8.59 -7.62
C LEU A 5 -4.18 -7.34 -6.99
N HIS A 6 -3.75 -6.38 -7.79
CA HIS A 6 -3.22 -5.11 -7.31
C HIS A 6 -4.25 -4.01 -7.53
N LEU A 7 -4.63 -3.36 -6.45
CA LEU A 7 -5.54 -2.22 -6.42
C LEU A 7 -4.81 -1.03 -5.81
N SER A 8 -4.87 0.10 -6.48
CA SER A 8 -4.32 1.36 -5.99
C SER A 8 -5.34 2.47 -6.17
N ASP A 9 -5.32 3.44 -5.28
CA ASP A 9 -6.05 4.70 -5.41
C ASP A 9 -7.58 4.55 -5.63
N PRO A 10 -8.28 3.69 -4.88
CA PRO A 10 -9.73 3.55 -5.04
C PRO A 10 -10.51 4.77 -4.54
N HIS A 11 -9.91 5.66 -3.76
CA HIS A 11 -10.42 6.95 -3.31
C HIS A 11 -11.88 6.90 -2.83
N PHE A 12 -12.20 5.98 -1.89
CA PHE A 12 -13.52 5.92 -1.29
C PHE A 12 -13.97 7.31 -0.78
N GLY A 13 -15.11 7.73 -1.26
CA GLY A 13 -15.63 9.10 -1.14
C GLY A 13 -15.86 9.76 -2.49
N THR A 14 -15.29 9.20 -3.56
CA THR A 14 -15.49 9.57 -4.96
C THR A 14 -15.65 8.33 -5.87
N GLU A 15 -15.74 7.16 -5.26
CA GLU A 15 -15.92 5.89 -5.97
C GLU A 15 -17.23 5.86 -6.76
N GLN A 16 -17.20 5.17 -7.90
CA GLN A 16 -18.37 4.90 -8.71
C GLN A 16 -18.89 3.49 -8.40
N PRO A 17 -20.14 3.34 -7.90
CA PRO A 17 -20.67 2.05 -7.46
C PRO A 17 -20.62 0.96 -8.52
N GLU A 18 -20.87 1.31 -9.77
CA GLU A 18 -20.85 0.37 -10.90
C GLU A 18 -19.43 -0.18 -11.17
N VAL A 19 -18.41 0.70 -11.07
CA VAL A 19 -17.01 0.30 -11.22
C VAL A 19 -16.59 -0.62 -10.06
N MET A 20 -17.01 -0.31 -8.84
CA MET A 20 -16.71 -1.15 -7.67
C MET A 20 -17.38 -2.52 -7.78
N ALA A 21 -18.63 -2.58 -8.25
CA ALA A 21 -19.33 -3.84 -8.48
C ALA A 21 -18.65 -4.69 -9.57
N ALA A 22 -18.24 -4.06 -10.68
CA ALA A 22 -17.52 -4.72 -11.76
C ALA A 22 -16.17 -5.27 -11.29
N LEU A 23 -15.45 -4.53 -10.42
CA LEU A 23 -14.18 -4.97 -9.84
C LEU A 23 -14.35 -6.18 -8.91
N LEU A 24 -15.40 -6.20 -8.08
CA LEU A 24 -15.72 -7.37 -7.25
C LEU A 24 -16.06 -8.60 -8.11
N ALA A 25 -16.86 -8.43 -9.16
CA ALA A 25 -17.18 -9.51 -10.11
C ALA A 25 -15.91 -10.05 -10.80
N PHE A 26 -15.04 -9.15 -11.26
CA PHE A 26 -13.74 -9.52 -11.83
C PHE A 26 -12.87 -10.28 -10.84
N ALA A 27 -12.76 -9.81 -9.59
CA ALA A 27 -11.99 -10.48 -8.54
C ALA A 27 -12.55 -11.88 -8.25
N ALA A 28 -13.89 -12.02 -8.18
CA ALA A 28 -14.56 -13.32 -7.97
C ALA A 28 -14.30 -14.32 -9.12
N GLU A 29 -14.29 -13.83 -10.36
CA GLU A 29 -13.96 -14.64 -11.56
C GLU A 29 -12.50 -15.09 -11.54
N ARG A 30 -11.56 -14.16 -11.29
CA ARG A 30 -10.13 -14.39 -11.38
C ARG A 30 -9.55 -15.15 -10.21
N ARG A 31 -10.22 -15.13 -9.06
CA ARG A 31 -9.83 -15.82 -7.83
C ARG A 31 -8.35 -15.61 -7.49
N PRO A 32 -7.95 -14.37 -7.14
CA PRO A 32 -6.58 -14.10 -6.73
C PRO A 32 -6.24 -14.86 -5.45
N ASP A 33 -4.96 -15.21 -5.28
CA ASP A 33 -4.45 -15.80 -4.04
C ASP A 33 -4.17 -14.73 -2.98
N LEU A 34 -3.93 -13.48 -3.41
CA LEU A 34 -3.70 -12.33 -2.54
C LEU A 34 -4.10 -11.04 -3.27
N THR A 35 -4.75 -10.13 -2.55
CA THR A 35 -5.01 -8.76 -3.02
C THR A 35 -4.07 -7.79 -2.32
N LEU A 36 -3.42 -6.93 -3.12
CA LEU A 36 -2.57 -5.84 -2.68
C LEU A 36 -3.33 -4.53 -2.82
N LEU A 37 -3.50 -3.78 -1.71
CA LEU A 37 -4.17 -2.49 -1.68
C LEU A 37 -3.16 -1.41 -1.30
N THR A 38 -2.65 -0.67 -2.30
CA THR A 38 -1.46 0.17 -2.14
C THR A 38 -1.79 1.66 -1.99
N GLY A 39 -2.61 1.97 -0.98
CA GLY A 39 -2.83 3.32 -0.49
C GLY A 39 -3.85 4.15 -1.27
N ASP A 40 -4.05 5.37 -0.79
CA ASP A 40 -5.09 6.30 -1.21
C ASP A 40 -6.47 5.60 -1.25
N ILE A 41 -6.69 4.80 -0.20
CA ILE A 41 -7.92 4.03 -0.01
C ILE A 41 -9.10 4.97 0.09
N THR A 42 -8.90 6.09 0.77
CA THR A 42 -9.92 7.11 0.96
C THR A 42 -9.55 8.44 0.30
N GLN A 43 -10.57 9.22 -0.06
CA GLN A 43 -10.33 10.56 -0.62
C GLN A 43 -9.90 11.60 0.44
N ARG A 44 -10.35 11.47 1.71
CA ARG A 44 -10.17 12.50 2.75
C ARG A 44 -9.99 11.95 4.17
N ALA A 45 -9.58 10.72 4.32
CA ALA A 45 -9.37 10.05 5.61
C ALA A 45 -10.57 10.16 6.59
N ARG A 46 -11.82 10.18 6.08
CA ARG A 46 -13.01 10.23 6.92
C ARG A 46 -13.42 8.81 7.36
N ALA A 47 -13.89 8.66 8.60
CA ALA A 47 -14.34 7.37 9.13
C ALA A 47 -15.36 6.67 8.22
N GLU A 48 -16.30 7.43 7.63
CA GLU A 48 -17.29 6.91 6.68
C GLU A 48 -16.66 6.30 5.43
N GLN A 49 -15.63 6.97 4.88
CA GLN A 49 -14.93 6.48 3.70
C GLN A 49 -14.17 5.19 4.00
N PHE A 50 -13.52 5.11 5.15
CA PHE A 50 -12.86 3.89 5.61
C PHE A 50 -13.84 2.74 5.87
N ARG A 51 -15.04 3.02 6.41
CA ARG A 51 -16.08 1.98 6.59
C ARG A 51 -16.53 1.40 5.26
N ARG A 52 -16.74 2.26 4.23
CA ARG A 52 -17.09 1.79 2.88
C ARG A 52 -15.95 1.00 2.24
N ALA A 53 -14.72 1.46 2.38
CA ALA A 53 -13.54 0.75 1.92
C ALA A 53 -13.42 -0.63 2.60
N ARG A 54 -13.67 -0.71 3.90
CA ARG A 54 -13.68 -1.98 4.63
C ARG A 54 -14.76 -2.91 4.12
N ALA A 55 -16.00 -2.42 3.96
CA ALA A 55 -17.11 -3.21 3.43
C ALA A 55 -16.85 -3.73 2.02
N PHE A 56 -16.10 -2.99 1.20
CA PHE A 56 -15.62 -3.46 -0.11
C PHE A 56 -14.53 -4.53 0.05
N ALA A 57 -13.53 -4.28 0.89
CA ALA A 57 -12.42 -5.22 1.09
C ALA A 57 -12.90 -6.57 1.64
N ASP A 58 -13.92 -6.58 2.50
CA ASP A 58 -14.52 -7.79 3.06
C ASP A 58 -15.24 -8.66 2.02
N GLN A 59 -15.55 -8.12 0.84
CA GLN A 59 -16.16 -8.85 -0.27
C GLN A 59 -15.13 -9.44 -1.24
N LEU A 60 -13.86 -9.09 -1.11
CA LEU A 60 -12.80 -9.63 -1.96
C LEU A 60 -12.54 -11.11 -1.63
N PRO A 61 -12.31 -11.96 -2.64
CA PRO A 61 -12.23 -13.41 -2.46
C PRO A 61 -10.92 -13.90 -1.82
N ALA A 62 -9.97 -13.01 -1.58
CA ALA A 62 -8.63 -13.35 -1.08
C ALA A 62 -8.24 -12.43 0.09
N PRO A 63 -7.26 -12.82 0.91
CA PRO A 63 -6.68 -11.92 1.89
C PRO A 63 -6.24 -10.60 1.27
N VAL A 64 -6.45 -9.50 1.99
CA VAL A 64 -6.03 -8.16 1.55
C VAL A 64 -4.84 -7.71 2.37
N LEU A 65 -3.74 -7.43 1.69
CA LEU A 65 -2.55 -6.81 2.27
C LEU A 65 -2.56 -5.33 1.90
N SER A 66 -2.59 -4.43 2.88
CA SER A 66 -2.73 -3.00 2.58
C SER A 66 -1.64 -2.15 3.21
N VAL A 67 -1.27 -1.08 2.51
CA VAL A 67 -0.44 0.02 3.03
C VAL A 67 -1.19 1.34 2.87
N PRO A 68 -0.98 2.35 3.75
CA PRO A 68 -1.66 3.63 3.62
C PRO A 68 -1.07 4.50 2.51
N GLY A 69 -1.92 5.33 1.90
CA GLY A 69 -1.54 6.43 1.03
C GLY A 69 -1.63 7.79 1.72
N ASN A 70 -1.24 8.85 1.03
CA ASN A 70 -1.24 10.19 1.62
C ASN A 70 -2.65 10.77 1.83
N HIS A 71 -3.64 10.35 1.05
CA HIS A 71 -5.06 10.70 1.26
C HIS A 71 -5.70 9.96 2.43
N ASP A 72 -5.06 8.92 2.95
CA ASP A 72 -5.51 8.19 4.13
C ASP A 72 -5.13 8.86 5.46
N LEU A 73 -4.37 9.97 5.37
CA LEU A 73 -4.04 10.83 6.50
C LEU A 73 -4.97 12.06 6.53
N PRO A 74 -5.43 12.50 7.73
CA PRO A 74 -6.27 13.68 7.85
C PRO A 74 -5.60 14.92 7.23
N LEU A 75 -6.27 15.58 6.27
CA LEU A 75 -5.74 16.79 5.64
C LEU A 75 -6.10 18.05 6.43
N PHE A 76 -7.37 18.14 6.88
CA PHE A 76 -7.90 19.35 7.52
C PHE A 76 -7.95 19.25 9.06
N ASN A 77 -7.93 18.04 9.62
CA ASN A 77 -7.85 17.84 11.06
C ASN A 77 -6.38 17.83 11.50
N LEU A 78 -5.83 19.01 11.75
CA LEU A 78 -4.42 19.17 12.13
C LEU A 78 -4.09 18.48 13.45
N VAL A 79 -5.02 18.49 14.42
CA VAL A 79 -4.84 17.81 15.71
C VAL A 79 -4.76 16.30 15.48
N GLY A 80 -5.71 15.74 14.74
CA GLY A 80 -5.70 14.32 14.38
C GLY A 80 -4.44 13.94 13.59
N ARG A 81 -4.02 14.80 12.65
CA ARG A 81 -2.81 14.59 11.85
C ARG A 81 -1.52 14.59 12.68
N LEU A 82 -1.47 15.40 13.74
CA LEU A 82 -0.30 15.47 14.62
C LEU A 82 -0.24 14.31 15.63
N PHE A 83 -1.37 14.00 16.28
CA PHE A 83 -1.37 13.07 17.41
C PHE A 83 -1.78 11.64 17.05
N ASN A 84 -2.60 11.46 16.00
CA ASN A 84 -3.07 10.15 15.57
C ASN A 84 -3.32 10.09 14.05
N PRO A 85 -2.29 10.29 13.23
CA PRO A 85 -2.42 10.42 11.77
C PRO A 85 -3.03 9.19 11.09
N TYR A 86 -2.83 8.01 11.63
CA TYR A 86 -3.33 6.74 11.08
C TYR A 86 -4.51 6.15 11.86
N GLY A 87 -5.15 6.91 12.75
CA GLY A 87 -6.18 6.40 13.65
C GLY A 87 -7.35 5.75 12.91
N HIS A 88 -7.91 6.42 11.90
CA HIS A 88 -9.00 5.84 11.10
C HIS A 88 -8.55 4.64 10.27
N TYR A 89 -7.36 4.70 9.66
CA TYR A 89 -6.81 3.57 8.93
C TYR A 89 -6.67 2.34 9.84
N ARG A 90 -6.06 2.51 11.02
CA ARG A 90 -5.88 1.42 11.99
C ARG A 90 -7.20 0.83 12.49
N ASN A 91 -8.18 1.67 12.72
CA ASN A 91 -9.48 1.23 13.24
C ASN A 91 -10.35 0.49 12.20
N HIS A 92 -10.12 0.73 10.91
CA HIS A 92 -11.03 0.22 9.88
C HIS A 92 -10.35 -0.71 8.86
N ILE A 93 -9.07 -0.50 8.55
CA ILE A 93 -8.37 -1.29 7.52
C ILE A 93 -7.42 -2.30 8.15
N SER A 94 -6.37 -1.84 8.81
CA SER A 94 -5.37 -2.70 9.43
C SER A 94 -4.61 -1.99 10.53
N ASN A 95 -4.39 -2.66 11.65
CA ASN A 95 -3.49 -2.16 12.70
C ASN A 95 -2.02 -2.08 12.24
N GLU A 96 -1.66 -2.91 11.26
CA GLU A 96 -0.33 -2.95 10.69
C GLU A 96 -0.23 -1.96 9.52
N LEU A 97 0.70 -1.01 9.61
CA LEU A 97 1.00 -0.06 8.53
C LEU A 97 2.05 -0.61 7.56
N GLU A 98 2.77 -1.64 7.98
CA GLU A 98 3.87 -2.27 7.25
C GLU A 98 3.75 -3.80 7.32
N PRO A 99 2.66 -4.36 6.78
CA PRO A 99 2.38 -5.78 6.89
C PRO A 99 3.38 -6.62 6.09
N VAL A 100 3.53 -7.87 6.51
CA VAL A 100 4.30 -8.88 5.77
C VAL A 100 3.39 -10.07 5.53
N TYR A 101 3.33 -10.52 4.28
CA TYR A 101 2.68 -11.77 3.91
C TYR A 101 3.74 -12.74 3.42
N GLU A 102 3.73 -13.93 3.98
CA GLU A 102 4.65 -15.00 3.60
C GLU A 102 3.91 -16.30 3.35
N SER A 103 4.25 -16.95 2.26
CA SER A 103 3.81 -18.29 1.91
C SER A 103 5.00 -19.11 1.39
N SER A 104 4.75 -20.38 1.02
CA SER A 104 5.82 -21.23 0.49
C SER A 104 6.52 -20.68 -0.76
N ARG A 105 5.89 -19.80 -1.54
CA ARG A 105 6.42 -19.28 -2.82
C ARG A 105 6.38 -17.77 -2.96
N LEU A 106 5.92 -17.05 -1.94
CA LEU A 106 5.71 -15.61 -2.03
C LEU A 106 6.08 -14.95 -0.71
N LEU A 107 6.88 -13.89 -0.79
CA LEU A 107 7.11 -12.94 0.29
C LEU A 107 6.67 -11.56 -0.21
N VAL A 108 5.68 -10.95 0.46
CA VAL A 108 5.27 -9.56 0.19
C VAL A 108 5.51 -8.72 1.43
N ILE A 109 6.25 -7.62 1.25
CA ILE A 109 6.65 -6.72 2.32
C ILE A 109 6.00 -5.36 2.08
N GLY A 110 5.05 -4.98 2.94
CA GLY A 110 4.47 -3.65 2.94
C GLY A 110 5.37 -2.64 3.64
N VAL A 111 5.43 -1.43 3.06
CA VAL A 111 6.17 -0.29 3.61
C VAL A 111 5.31 0.95 3.61
N ASN A 112 5.18 1.58 4.77
CA ASN A 112 4.50 2.86 4.88
C ASN A 112 5.40 4.00 4.41
N SER A 113 5.21 4.43 3.18
CA SER A 113 5.94 5.54 2.58
C SER A 113 5.37 6.91 2.91
N THR A 114 4.21 6.99 3.59
CA THR A 114 3.58 8.26 3.97
C THR A 114 4.24 8.90 5.20
N ARG A 115 4.13 10.22 5.30
CA ARG A 115 4.57 11.00 6.48
C ARG A 115 3.52 12.05 6.84
N PRO A 116 3.17 12.20 8.13
CA PRO A 116 2.17 13.20 8.54
C PRO A 116 2.51 14.63 8.14
N GLN A 117 3.81 14.99 8.08
CA GLN A 117 4.28 16.31 7.70
C GLN A 117 4.36 16.54 6.18
N ARG A 118 4.14 15.49 5.37
CA ARG A 118 4.19 15.57 3.91
C ARG A 118 2.82 15.34 3.30
N HIS A 119 2.54 16.02 2.17
CA HIS A 119 1.24 15.93 1.49
C HIS A 119 1.31 15.15 0.17
N LYS A 120 2.46 15.09 -0.47
CA LYS A 120 2.62 14.49 -1.80
C LYS A 120 3.74 13.45 -1.86
N ASN A 121 4.94 13.83 -1.46
CA ASN A 121 6.08 12.93 -1.56
C ASN A 121 6.09 11.89 -0.46
N GLY A 122 6.47 10.68 -0.82
CA GLY A 122 6.81 9.64 0.13
C GLY A 122 8.21 9.81 0.71
N GLU A 123 8.43 9.25 1.88
CA GLU A 123 9.74 9.20 2.53
C GLU A 123 9.89 7.94 3.36
N LEU A 124 11.06 7.32 3.31
CA LEU A 124 11.40 6.18 4.16
C LEU A 124 12.53 6.53 5.10
N SER A 125 12.42 6.08 6.33
CA SER A 125 13.52 6.12 7.29
C SER A 125 14.54 5.02 7.00
N GLU A 126 15.80 5.22 7.40
CA GLU A 126 16.83 4.17 7.31
C GLU A 126 16.41 2.87 8.02
N ARG A 127 15.67 2.99 9.13
CA ARG A 127 15.12 1.82 9.84
C ARG A 127 14.17 1.01 8.98
N GLN A 128 13.30 1.67 8.19
CA GLN A 128 12.38 0.99 7.28
C GLN A 128 13.15 0.34 6.13
N ILE A 129 14.10 1.06 5.53
CA ILE A 129 14.92 0.56 4.43
C ILE A 129 15.69 -0.70 4.87
N GLU A 130 16.32 -0.65 6.05
CA GLU A 130 17.08 -1.80 6.58
C GLU A 130 16.16 -2.96 6.99
N ARG A 131 14.97 -2.68 7.55
CA ARG A 131 13.96 -3.70 7.84
C ARG A 131 13.61 -4.48 6.57
N VAL A 132 13.29 -3.78 5.48
CA VAL A 132 12.96 -4.40 4.18
C VAL A 132 14.14 -5.21 3.65
N SER A 133 15.34 -4.61 3.62
CA SER A 133 16.56 -5.30 3.15
C SER A 133 16.84 -6.60 3.93
N ARG A 134 16.62 -6.58 5.25
CA ARG A 134 16.80 -7.77 6.09
C ARG A 134 15.77 -8.86 5.77
N LEU A 135 14.49 -8.48 5.62
CA LEU A 135 13.43 -9.42 5.24
C LEU A 135 13.67 -10.04 3.86
N LEU A 136 14.11 -9.24 2.89
CA LEU A 136 14.45 -9.72 1.56
C LEU A 136 15.60 -10.74 1.59
N ARG A 137 16.67 -10.46 2.37
CA ARG A 137 17.81 -11.39 2.51
C ARG A 137 17.45 -12.67 3.26
N SER A 138 16.44 -12.63 4.15
CA SER A 138 15.97 -13.83 4.89
C SER A 138 14.99 -14.67 4.11
N ALA A 139 14.52 -14.20 2.96
CA ALA A 139 13.61 -14.95 2.10
C ALA A 139 14.28 -16.21 1.53
N ARG A 140 13.48 -17.25 1.31
CA ARG A 140 13.96 -18.47 0.66
C ARG A 140 14.20 -18.23 -0.83
N SER A 141 15.10 -18.98 -1.41
CA SER A 141 15.48 -18.86 -2.82
C SER A 141 14.35 -19.17 -3.81
N ASP A 142 13.33 -19.91 -3.36
CA ASP A 142 12.16 -20.30 -4.17
C ASP A 142 10.96 -19.36 -4.00
N GLN A 143 11.08 -18.29 -3.21
CA GLN A 143 10.05 -17.27 -3.04
C GLN A 143 10.24 -16.11 -4.04
N LEU A 144 9.13 -15.67 -4.63
CA LEU A 144 9.04 -14.36 -5.29
C LEU A 144 8.93 -13.28 -4.20
N ARG A 145 9.84 -12.28 -4.24
CA ARG A 145 10.00 -11.24 -3.23
C ARG A 145 9.50 -9.91 -3.76
N ILE A 146 8.37 -9.46 -3.20
CA ILE A 146 7.69 -8.23 -3.63
C ILE A 146 7.73 -7.22 -2.48
N VAL A 147 8.07 -5.99 -2.80
CA VAL A 147 7.87 -4.85 -1.89
C VAL A 147 6.69 -4.05 -2.39
N ILE A 148 5.76 -3.66 -1.50
CA ILE A 148 4.65 -2.78 -1.85
C ILE A 148 4.69 -1.50 -1.03
N GLN A 149 4.44 -0.37 -1.68
CA GLN A 149 4.32 0.95 -1.10
C GLN A 149 3.38 1.81 -1.93
N HIS A 150 2.92 2.94 -1.39
CA HIS A 150 2.03 3.82 -2.12
C HIS A 150 2.79 4.73 -3.10
N HIS A 151 3.81 5.45 -2.63
CA HIS A 151 4.49 6.43 -3.47
C HIS A 151 5.36 5.77 -4.53
N PRO A 152 5.26 6.19 -5.80
CA PRO A 152 6.02 5.61 -6.89
C PRO A 152 7.53 5.92 -6.78
N VAL A 153 8.34 5.05 -7.36
CA VAL A 153 9.81 5.23 -7.47
C VAL A 153 10.23 5.70 -8.87
N ARG A 154 9.27 5.73 -9.79
CA ARG A 154 9.49 6.18 -11.17
C ARG A 154 8.27 6.96 -11.64
N ALA A 155 8.48 8.07 -12.33
CA ALA A 155 7.44 8.84 -12.99
C ALA A 155 7.59 8.70 -14.50
N ILE A 156 6.47 8.51 -15.19
CA ILE A 156 6.42 8.50 -16.65
C ILE A 156 6.33 9.94 -17.13
N GLU A 157 5.51 10.76 -16.47
CA GLU A 157 5.31 12.15 -16.81
C GLU A 157 6.02 13.10 -15.85
N ALA A 158 6.37 14.29 -16.35
CA ALA A 158 7.07 15.30 -15.54
C ALA A 158 6.24 15.82 -14.37
N SER A 159 4.91 15.88 -14.52
CA SER A 159 3.95 16.25 -13.46
C SER A 159 4.01 15.32 -12.25
N ASP A 160 4.28 14.04 -12.48
CA ASP A 160 4.24 13.00 -11.44
C ASP A 160 5.53 12.94 -10.62
N LYS A 161 6.57 13.65 -11.04
CA LYS A 161 7.83 13.74 -10.27
C LYS A 161 7.62 14.28 -8.85
N ALA A 162 6.58 15.10 -8.65
CA ALA A 162 6.23 15.64 -7.35
C ALA A 162 5.68 14.58 -6.38
N ASN A 163 5.33 13.38 -6.86
CA ASN A 163 4.75 12.29 -6.08
C ASN A 163 5.78 11.19 -5.77
N LEU A 164 7.00 11.29 -6.32
CA LEU A 164 8.02 10.27 -6.14
C LEU A 164 8.43 10.11 -4.68
N LEU A 165 8.77 8.88 -4.32
CA LEU A 165 9.46 8.57 -3.08
C LEU A 165 10.80 9.29 -3.02
N ILE A 166 11.04 10.04 -1.96
CA ILE A 166 12.32 10.74 -1.74
C ILE A 166 13.44 9.71 -1.62
N ASN A 167 14.55 10.00 -2.29
CA ASN A 167 15.74 9.13 -2.31
C ASN A 167 15.50 7.74 -2.94
N HIS A 168 14.48 7.58 -3.79
CA HIS A 168 14.21 6.32 -4.48
C HIS A 168 15.43 5.80 -5.26
N GLU A 169 16.24 6.69 -5.84
CA GLU A 169 17.47 6.34 -6.58
C GLU A 169 18.48 5.59 -5.71
N ARG A 170 18.49 5.82 -4.40
CA ARG A 170 19.36 5.13 -3.45
C ARG A 170 18.69 3.90 -2.84
N ILE A 171 17.39 3.95 -2.65
CA ILE A 171 16.61 2.90 -1.98
C ILE A 171 16.42 1.69 -2.89
N VAL A 172 16.03 1.90 -4.14
CA VAL A 172 15.70 0.82 -5.07
C VAL A 172 16.90 -0.10 -5.35
N PRO A 173 18.10 0.42 -5.70
CA PRO A 173 19.27 -0.45 -5.86
C PRO A 173 19.58 -1.28 -4.60
N ARG A 174 19.46 -0.68 -3.42
CA ARG A 174 19.72 -1.38 -2.15
C ARG A 174 18.77 -2.55 -1.90
N TRP A 175 17.50 -2.42 -2.32
CA TRP A 175 16.54 -3.52 -2.22
C TRP A 175 16.74 -4.58 -3.32
N ILE A 176 17.14 -4.17 -4.51
CA ILE A 176 17.54 -5.10 -5.58
C ILE A 176 18.74 -5.95 -5.11
N ASP A 177 19.77 -5.32 -4.54
CA ASP A 177 20.93 -6.01 -3.97
C ASP A 177 20.57 -6.94 -2.81
N ALA A 178 19.49 -6.62 -2.07
CA ALA A 178 18.95 -7.47 -1.03
C ALA A 178 18.05 -8.62 -1.57
N GLY A 179 17.79 -8.65 -2.87
CA GLY A 179 17.07 -9.71 -3.56
C GLY A 179 15.62 -9.42 -3.89
N MET A 180 15.19 -8.16 -3.95
CA MET A 180 13.85 -7.78 -4.39
C MET A 180 13.65 -8.15 -5.87
N ASP A 181 12.52 -8.80 -6.18
CA ASP A 181 12.15 -9.16 -7.55
C ASP A 181 11.18 -8.14 -8.17
N LEU A 182 10.25 -7.58 -7.36
CA LEU A 182 9.26 -6.58 -7.78
C LEU A 182 9.04 -5.49 -6.73
N LEU A 183 8.71 -4.28 -7.20
CA LEU A 183 8.29 -3.14 -6.38
C LEU A 183 7.02 -2.53 -6.95
#